data_fd0064e49203c9e19f5f35587d1896ad
#
_entry.id   fd0064e49203c9e19f5f35587d1896ad
#
_cell.length_a   1.000
_cell.length_b   1.000
_cell.length_c   1.000
_cell.angle_alpha   90.00
_cell.angle_beta   90.00
_cell.angle_gamma   90.00
#
_symmetry.space_group_name_H-M   'P 1'
#
loop_
_entity.id
_entity.type
_entity.pdbx_description
1 polymer ?
#
loop_
_entity_poly.entity_id
_entity_poly.type
_entity_poly.pdbx_seq_one_letter_code
_entity_poly.pdbx_strand_id
1 'polypeptide(L)'
;MTSDVNVVISHSEYTVLVVDDVVSNVLLLKVLLTNEKFKVITAGNGKEALSQAVNARPDLILLDVMMPEMNGFEVAERLKADPETQHIPIIFLTALNTTADIVKGFKVGANDFISKPFNKEELVIRVTHQISLVAAKRIIMEQTEELRKIIMGRDKLYSVIAHDLRSPKIGRAHV
;
A
#
# COMPACT_ATOMS: atom_id res chain seq x y z
N MET A 1 -24.75 12.77 15.15
CA MET A 1 -23.42 13.32 15.44
C MET A 1 -22.40 12.31 14.92
N THR A 2 -21.99 12.46 13.68
CA THR A 2 -20.89 11.70 13.09
C THR A 2 -19.61 12.35 13.61
N SER A 3 -18.94 11.67 14.53
CA SER A 3 -17.57 12.05 14.91
C SER A 3 -16.67 11.80 13.70
N ASP A 4 -16.36 12.88 12.99
CA ASP A 4 -15.29 12.89 12.00
C ASP A 4 -13.99 12.54 12.72
N VAL A 5 -13.62 11.27 12.66
CA VAL A 5 -12.28 10.84 13.07
C VAL A 5 -11.34 11.36 11.98
N ASN A 6 -10.90 12.60 12.16
CA ASN A 6 -9.87 13.19 11.33
C ASN A 6 -8.55 12.48 11.69
N VAL A 7 -8.27 11.35 11.03
CA VAL A 7 -6.98 10.68 11.15
C VAL A 7 -5.96 11.59 10.49
N VAL A 8 -5.22 12.33 11.29
CA VAL A 8 -4.11 13.13 10.80
C VAL A 8 -3.02 12.17 10.34
N ILE A 9 -2.90 12.01 9.02
CA ILE A 9 -1.89 11.15 8.42
C ILE A 9 -0.58 11.93 8.35
N SER A 10 0.44 11.42 9.03
CA SER A 10 1.79 11.97 8.93
C SER A 10 2.45 11.43 7.66
N HIS A 11 2.60 12.29 6.65
CA HIS A 11 3.24 11.92 5.37
C HIS A 11 4.67 11.40 5.56
N SER A 12 5.36 11.82 6.60
CA SER A 12 6.74 11.39 6.91
C SER A 12 6.89 9.90 7.25
N GLU A 13 5.79 9.21 7.51
CA GLU A 13 5.77 7.76 7.76
C GLU A 13 5.67 6.94 6.48
N TYR A 14 5.36 7.58 5.34
CA TYR A 14 5.09 6.89 4.07
C TYR A 14 6.20 7.14 3.05
N THR A 15 6.52 6.08 2.32
CA THR A 15 7.54 6.07 1.27
C THR A 15 6.89 5.94 -0.10
N VAL A 16 7.24 6.84 -1.01
CA VAL A 16 6.80 6.82 -2.40
C VAL A 16 7.98 6.46 -3.30
N LEU A 17 7.83 5.45 -4.11
CA LEU A 17 8.78 5.10 -5.17
C LEU A 17 8.39 5.83 -6.46
N VAL A 18 9.30 6.61 -6.99
CA VAL A 18 9.14 7.32 -8.27
C VAL A 18 9.95 6.62 -9.36
N VAL A 19 9.29 6.18 -10.41
CA VAL A 19 9.89 5.45 -11.53
C VAL A 19 9.65 6.20 -12.83
N ASP A 20 10.72 6.74 -13.40
CA ASP A 20 10.72 7.43 -14.69
C ASP A 20 12.14 7.36 -15.27
N ASP A 21 12.30 7.14 -16.56
CA ASP A 21 13.61 7.10 -17.24
C ASP A 21 14.17 8.49 -17.55
N VAL A 22 13.34 9.52 -17.44
CA VAL A 22 13.75 10.92 -17.62
C VAL A 22 14.15 11.53 -16.28
N VAL A 23 15.43 11.79 -16.09
CA VAL A 23 16.00 12.29 -14.83
C VAL A 23 15.32 13.57 -14.34
N SER A 24 14.99 14.50 -15.22
CA SER A 24 14.31 15.76 -14.85
C SER A 24 12.90 15.50 -14.26
N ASN A 25 12.18 14.51 -14.75
CA ASN A 25 10.89 14.12 -14.18
C ASN A 25 11.05 13.55 -12.77
N VAL A 26 12.03 12.68 -12.59
CA VAL A 26 12.34 12.09 -11.28
C VAL A 26 12.69 13.18 -10.26
N LEU A 27 13.54 14.13 -10.64
CA LEU A 27 13.93 15.25 -9.77
C LEU A 27 12.75 16.14 -9.41
N LEU A 28 11.90 16.48 -10.39
CA LEU A 28 10.71 17.29 -10.16
C LEU A 28 9.75 16.60 -9.17
N LEU A 29 9.43 15.34 -9.41
CA LEU A 29 8.54 14.57 -8.55
C LEU A 29 9.12 14.40 -7.13
N LYS A 30 10.42 14.14 -7.05
CA LYS A 30 11.12 14.05 -5.77
C LYS A 30 11.01 15.35 -4.96
N VAL A 31 11.23 16.50 -5.58
CA VAL A 31 11.11 17.81 -4.92
C VAL A 31 9.66 18.05 -4.46
N LEU A 32 8.69 17.83 -5.33
CA LEU A 32 7.27 18.04 -5.01
C LEU A 32 6.81 17.18 -3.83
N LEU A 33 7.13 15.90 -3.85
CA LEU A 33 6.74 14.95 -2.80
C LEU A 33 7.50 15.16 -1.49
N THR A 34 8.78 15.51 -1.56
CA THR A 34 9.57 15.83 -0.37
C THR A 34 9.06 17.10 0.32
N ASN A 35 8.62 18.10 -0.45
CA ASN A 35 7.97 19.28 0.10
C ASN A 35 6.67 18.96 0.86
N GLU A 36 5.96 17.92 0.43
CA GLU A 36 4.79 17.38 1.12
C GLU A 36 5.14 16.40 2.26
N LYS A 37 6.42 16.31 2.62
CA LYS A 37 6.96 15.49 3.72
C LYS A 37 7.00 13.99 3.48
N PHE A 38 6.73 13.50 2.28
CA PHE A 38 6.90 12.09 1.95
C PHE A 38 8.38 11.70 1.90
N LYS A 39 8.68 10.46 2.26
CA LYS A 39 9.95 9.82 1.93
C LYS A 39 9.91 9.41 0.46
N VAL A 40 10.94 9.74 -0.29
CA VAL A 40 10.99 9.45 -1.73
C VAL A 40 12.21 8.60 -2.06
N ILE A 41 11.96 7.49 -2.74
CA ILE A 41 12.98 6.66 -3.37
C ILE A 41 12.73 6.67 -4.88
N THR A 42 13.74 6.44 -5.68
CA THR A 42 13.69 6.60 -7.12
C THR A 42 14.23 5.39 -7.86
N ALA A 43 13.72 5.16 -9.06
CA ALA A 43 14.24 4.18 -10.01
C ALA A 43 14.20 4.74 -11.43
N GLY A 44 15.22 4.50 -12.21
CA GLY A 44 15.35 5.01 -13.57
C GLY A 44 14.90 4.04 -14.66
N ASN A 45 14.51 2.83 -14.31
CA ASN A 45 14.05 1.80 -15.24
C ASN A 45 13.22 0.73 -14.54
N GLY A 46 12.60 -0.16 -15.33
CA GLY A 46 11.72 -1.19 -14.80
C GLY A 46 12.41 -2.22 -13.90
N LYS A 47 13.62 -2.61 -14.23
CA LYS A 47 14.44 -3.55 -13.42
C LYS A 47 14.73 -3.00 -12.03
N GLU A 48 15.17 -1.76 -11.99
CA GLU A 48 15.46 -1.04 -10.75
C GLU A 48 14.18 -0.85 -9.93
N ALA A 49 13.06 -0.53 -10.59
CA ALA A 49 11.76 -0.40 -9.94
C ALA A 49 11.32 -1.68 -9.24
N LEU A 50 11.44 -2.83 -9.88
CA LEU A 50 11.12 -4.13 -9.28
C LEU A 50 12.01 -4.44 -8.07
N SER A 51 13.31 -4.19 -8.19
CA SER A 51 14.27 -4.36 -7.08
C SER A 51 13.95 -3.45 -5.90
N GLN A 52 13.68 -2.18 -6.13
CA GLN A 52 13.32 -1.22 -5.09
C GLN A 52 11.99 -1.56 -4.42
N ALA A 53 11.01 -2.04 -5.18
CA ALA A 53 9.72 -2.44 -4.62
C ALA A 53 9.85 -3.59 -3.61
N VAL A 54 10.67 -4.57 -3.89
CA VAL A 54 10.94 -5.70 -2.98
C VAL A 54 11.78 -5.27 -1.78
N ASN A 55 12.87 -4.53 -2.02
CA ASN A 55 13.84 -4.21 -0.98
C ASN A 55 13.38 -3.09 -0.04
N ALA A 56 12.79 -2.03 -0.57
CA ALA A 56 12.37 -0.87 0.21
C ALA A 56 10.90 -0.92 0.65
N ARG A 57 10.09 -1.77 0.03
CA ARG A 57 8.65 -1.92 0.33
C ARG A 57 7.92 -0.58 0.43
N PRO A 58 7.90 0.21 -0.66
CA PRO A 58 7.23 1.51 -0.65
C PRO A 58 5.73 1.36 -0.41
N ASP A 59 5.12 2.45 0.04
CA ASP A 59 3.68 2.50 0.29
C ASP A 59 2.87 2.86 -0.95
N LEU A 60 3.53 3.46 -1.94
CA LEU A 60 2.96 3.87 -3.22
C LEU A 60 4.05 3.88 -4.29
N ILE A 61 3.68 3.52 -5.52
CA ILE A 61 4.56 3.60 -6.69
C ILE A 61 3.96 4.56 -7.71
N LEU A 62 4.72 5.59 -8.08
CA LEU A 62 4.46 6.43 -9.25
C LEU A 62 5.28 5.86 -10.40
N LEU A 63 4.64 5.40 -11.45
CA LEU A 63 5.24 4.57 -12.48
C LEU A 63 4.99 5.15 -13.88
N ASP A 64 6.05 5.58 -14.56
CA ASP A 64 5.99 5.98 -15.95
C ASP A 64 5.61 4.78 -16.83
N VAL A 65 4.70 5.01 -17.78
CA VAL A 65 4.27 3.99 -18.74
C VAL A 65 5.31 3.79 -19.84
N MET A 66 5.84 4.88 -20.37
CA MET A 66 6.73 4.88 -21.53
C MET A 66 8.21 4.86 -21.11
N MET A 67 8.74 3.66 -20.90
CA MET A 67 10.16 3.45 -20.62
C MET A 67 10.78 2.45 -21.60
N PRO A 68 12.07 2.60 -21.94
CA PRO A 68 12.77 1.65 -22.80
C PRO A 68 12.95 0.29 -22.07
N GLU A 69 13.13 -0.77 -22.85
CA GLU A 69 13.33 -2.17 -22.44
C GLU A 69 12.13 -2.79 -21.74
N MET A 70 11.68 -2.22 -20.63
CA MET A 70 10.52 -2.67 -19.85
C MET A 70 9.61 -1.46 -19.58
N ASN A 71 8.42 -1.46 -20.20
CA ASN A 71 7.44 -0.39 -19.99
C ASN A 71 6.72 -0.50 -18.64
N GLY A 72 6.00 0.55 -18.27
CA GLY A 72 5.29 0.59 -16.99
C GLY A 72 4.21 -0.47 -16.83
N PHE A 73 3.54 -0.87 -17.91
CA PHE A 73 2.54 -1.95 -17.87
C PHE A 73 3.17 -3.29 -17.48
N GLU A 74 4.32 -3.61 -18.08
CA GLU A 74 5.09 -4.83 -17.76
C GLU A 74 5.59 -4.83 -16.31
N VAL A 75 6.06 -3.69 -15.83
CA VAL A 75 6.45 -3.53 -14.41
C VAL A 75 5.25 -3.78 -13.50
N ALA A 76 4.10 -3.17 -13.78
CA ALA A 76 2.89 -3.34 -13.00
C ALA A 76 2.40 -4.79 -12.99
N GLU A 77 2.40 -5.48 -14.11
CA GLU A 77 2.06 -6.89 -14.20
C GLU A 77 2.93 -7.75 -13.27
N ARG A 78 4.24 -7.53 -13.29
CA ARG A 78 5.18 -8.26 -12.43
C ARG A 78 4.99 -7.94 -10.95
N LEU A 79 4.77 -6.68 -10.61
CA LEU A 79 4.49 -6.27 -9.23
C LEU A 79 3.21 -6.92 -8.70
N LYS A 80 2.16 -7.00 -9.53
CA LYS A 80 0.86 -7.59 -9.15
C LYS A 80 0.89 -9.12 -9.13
N ALA A 81 1.82 -9.75 -9.83
CA ALA A 81 2.02 -11.19 -9.79
C ALA A 81 2.84 -11.68 -8.58
N ASP A 82 3.59 -10.79 -7.94
CA ASP A 82 4.42 -11.11 -6.79
C ASP A 82 3.66 -10.86 -5.47
N PRO A 83 3.50 -11.89 -4.61
CA PRO A 83 2.82 -11.74 -3.31
C PRO A 83 3.43 -10.68 -2.38
N GLU A 84 4.73 -10.39 -2.51
CA GLU A 84 5.40 -9.39 -1.69
C GLU A 84 5.08 -7.95 -2.09
N THR A 85 4.71 -7.72 -3.36
CA THR A 85 4.50 -6.37 -3.91
C THR A 85 3.09 -6.12 -4.44
N GLN A 86 2.27 -7.15 -4.59
CA GLN A 86 0.93 -7.05 -5.18
C GLN A 86 0.00 -6.08 -4.47
N HIS A 87 0.20 -5.82 -3.20
CA HIS A 87 -0.63 -4.94 -2.37
C HIS A 87 -0.27 -3.46 -2.53
N ILE A 88 0.90 -3.14 -3.12
CA ILE A 88 1.36 -1.76 -3.26
C ILE A 88 0.54 -1.06 -4.34
N PRO A 89 -0.13 0.05 -4.04
CA PRO A 89 -0.87 0.82 -5.04
C PRO A 89 0.06 1.44 -6.07
N ILE A 90 -0.41 1.51 -7.31
CA ILE A 90 0.32 2.05 -8.46
C ILE A 90 -0.48 3.19 -9.07
N ILE A 91 0.15 4.35 -9.23
CA ILE A 91 -0.34 5.44 -10.06
C ILE A 91 0.52 5.51 -11.31
N PHE A 92 -0.07 5.37 -12.49
CA PHE A 92 0.64 5.56 -13.74
C PHE A 92 0.85 7.03 -14.06
N LEU A 93 2.06 7.35 -14.49
CA LEU A 93 2.42 8.66 -15.06
C LEU A 93 2.43 8.51 -16.58
N THR A 94 1.59 9.24 -17.28
CA THR A 94 1.42 8.97 -18.72
C THR A 94 1.08 10.20 -19.53
N ALA A 95 1.66 10.28 -20.74
CA ALA A 95 1.20 11.16 -21.80
C ALA A 95 0.12 10.50 -22.68
N LEU A 96 -0.22 9.24 -22.41
CA LEU A 96 -1.23 8.48 -23.16
C LEU A 96 -2.64 8.92 -22.73
N ASN A 97 -3.43 9.36 -23.69
CA ASN A 97 -4.78 9.90 -23.44
C ASN A 97 -5.89 9.06 -24.05
N THR A 98 -5.57 7.88 -24.59
CA THR A 98 -6.59 7.03 -25.19
C THR A 98 -7.34 6.22 -24.15
N THR A 99 -8.63 6.02 -24.38
CA THR A 99 -9.46 5.17 -23.50
C THR A 99 -8.90 3.74 -23.42
N ALA A 100 -8.33 3.22 -24.51
CA ALA A 100 -7.73 1.89 -24.56
C ALA A 100 -6.53 1.76 -23.61
N ASP A 101 -5.67 2.78 -23.53
CA ASP A 101 -4.51 2.77 -22.63
C ASP A 101 -4.93 2.87 -21.15
N ILE A 102 -5.92 3.68 -20.85
CA ILE A 102 -6.49 3.79 -19.50
C ILE A 102 -7.09 2.46 -19.07
N VAL A 103 -7.89 1.83 -19.91
CA VAL A 103 -8.49 0.50 -19.63
C VAL A 103 -7.40 -0.56 -19.43
N LYS A 104 -6.37 -0.57 -20.28
CA LYS A 104 -5.21 -1.47 -20.14
C LYS A 104 -4.53 -1.29 -18.79
N GLY A 105 -4.30 -0.05 -18.40
CA GLY A 105 -3.66 0.26 -17.12
C GLY A 105 -4.46 -0.26 -15.91
N PHE A 106 -5.78 -0.04 -15.87
CA PHE A 106 -6.63 -0.59 -14.82
C PHE A 106 -6.67 -2.12 -14.82
N LYS A 107 -6.66 -2.75 -15.99
CA LYS A 107 -6.61 -4.22 -16.10
C LYS A 107 -5.33 -4.82 -15.53
N VAL A 108 -4.19 -4.16 -15.66
CA VAL A 108 -2.92 -4.62 -15.06
C VAL A 108 -2.80 -4.28 -13.58
N GLY A 109 -3.78 -3.61 -12.99
CA GLY A 109 -3.87 -3.36 -11.56
C GLY A 109 -3.50 -1.96 -11.10
N ALA A 110 -3.51 -0.96 -11.99
CA ALA A 110 -3.33 0.44 -11.60
C ALA A 110 -4.48 0.94 -10.71
N ASN A 111 -4.14 1.78 -9.76
CA ASN A 111 -5.11 2.40 -8.85
C ASN A 111 -5.53 3.78 -9.33
N ASP A 112 -4.69 4.48 -10.08
CA ASP A 112 -4.97 5.80 -10.61
C ASP A 112 -4.00 6.18 -11.75
N PHE A 113 -4.23 7.34 -12.37
CA PHE A 113 -3.41 7.92 -13.44
C PHE A 113 -3.14 9.39 -13.18
N ILE A 114 -1.97 9.85 -13.58
CA ILE A 114 -1.60 11.26 -13.63
C ILE A 114 -1.06 11.57 -15.02
N SER A 115 -1.64 12.58 -15.66
CA SER A 115 -1.22 13.01 -17.00
C SER A 115 0.07 13.84 -16.96
N LYS A 116 0.92 13.64 -17.95
CA LYS A 116 2.06 14.53 -18.25
C LYS A 116 1.60 15.66 -19.19
N PRO A 117 2.03 16.89 -19.00
CA PRO A 117 2.91 17.42 -17.97
C PRO A 117 2.23 17.44 -16.57
N PHE A 118 3.03 17.32 -15.50
CA PHE A 118 2.51 17.21 -14.14
C PHE A 118 1.92 18.54 -13.64
N ASN A 119 0.71 18.48 -13.15
CA ASN A 119 0.12 19.52 -12.31
C ASN A 119 0.43 19.19 -10.85
N LYS A 120 1.05 20.11 -10.13
CA LYS A 120 1.43 19.92 -8.72
C LYS A 120 0.24 19.57 -7.84
N GLU A 121 -0.84 20.33 -7.96
CA GLU A 121 -2.03 20.17 -7.13
C GLU A 121 -2.69 18.81 -7.37
N GLU A 122 -2.85 18.42 -8.64
CA GLU A 122 -3.38 17.12 -9.02
C GLU A 122 -2.52 15.98 -8.48
N LEU A 123 -1.20 16.06 -8.64
CA LEU A 123 -0.24 15.08 -8.14
C LEU A 123 -0.40 14.88 -6.62
N VAL A 124 -0.38 15.97 -5.88
CA VAL A 124 -0.49 15.95 -4.41
C VAL A 124 -1.82 15.34 -3.97
N ILE A 125 -2.92 15.74 -4.58
CA ILE A 125 -4.26 15.21 -4.27
C ILE A 125 -4.32 13.71 -4.52
N ARG A 126 -3.87 13.23 -5.67
CA ARG A 126 -3.93 11.80 -6.02
C ARG A 126 -3.00 10.95 -5.15
N VAL A 127 -1.79 11.42 -4.89
CA VAL A 127 -0.85 10.74 -3.99
C VAL A 127 -1.40 10.68 -2.57
N THR A 128 -1.87 11.79 -2.04
CA THR A 128 -2.44 11.86 -0.68
C THR A 128 -3.69 10.97 -0.56
N HIS A 129 -4.53 10.93 -1.56
CA HIS A 129 -5.70 10.06 -1.59
C HIS A 129 -5.30 8.57 -1.50
N GLN A 130 -4.33 8.12 -2.30
CA GLN A 130 -3.86 6.73 -2.26
C GLN A 130 -3.19 6.40 -0.91
N ILE A 131 -2.40 7.30 -0.37
CA ILE A 131 -1.79 7.12 0.96
C ILE A 131 -2.85 7.06 2.06
N SER A 132 -3.91 7.85 1.96
CA SER A 132 -5.04 7.79 2.89
C SER A 132 -5.73 6.42 2.87
N LEU A 133 -5.88 5.83 1.69
CA LEU A 133 -6.41 4.46 1.56
C LEU A 133 -5.47 3.41 2.16
N VAL A 134 -4.16 3.55 1.97
CA VAL A 134 -3.15 2.68 2.61
C VAL A 134 -3.23 2.79 4.13
N ALA A 135 -3.31 4.01 4.67
CA ALA A 135 -3.41 4.26 6.10
C ALA A 135 -4.69 3.65 6.69
N ALA A 136 -5.84 3.87 6.05
CA ALA A 136 -7.12 3.30 6.48
C ALA A 136 -7.09 1.77 6.49
N LYS A 137 -6.53 1.15 5.46
CA LYS A 137 -6.37 -0.30 5.38
C LYS A 137 -5.48 -0.86 6.50
N ARG A 138 -4.39 -0.19 6.84
CA ARG A 138 -3.52 -0.57 7.97
C ARG A 138 -4.27 -0.53 9.30
N ILE A 139 -5.01 0.53 9.57
CA ILE A 139 -5.81 0.67 10.80
C ILE A 139 -6.83 -0.48 10.90
N ILE A 140 -7.55 -0.78 9.82
CA ILE A 140 -8.53 -1.88 9.79
C ILE A 140 -7.84 -3.22 10.04
N MET A 141 -6.69 -3.48 9.43
CA MET A 141 -5.95 -4.73 9.62
C MET A 141 -5.43 -4.87 11.06
N GLU A 142 -4.93 -3.81 11.67
CA GLU A 142 -4.47 -3.79 13.07
C GLU A 142 -5.64 -4.06 14.03
N GLN A 143 -6.77 -3.39 13.84
CA GLN A 143 -7.97 -3.60 14.65
C GLN A 143 -8.53 -5.02 14.50
N THR A 144 -8.52 -5.56 13.28
CA THR A 144 -8.95 -6.93 13.00
C THR A 144 -8.05 -7.95 13.69
N GLU A 145 -6.73 -7.74 13.69
CA GLU A 145 -5.77 -8.61 14.36
C GLU A 145 -5.91 -8.55 15.89
N GLU A 146 -6.10 -7.37 16.47
CA GLU A 146 -6.39 -7.21 17.90
C GLU A 146 -7.67 -7.93 18.30
N LEU A 147 -8.75 -7.74 17.53
CA LEU A 147 -10.03 -8.40 17.77
C LEU A 147 -9.90 -9.92 17.67
N ARG A 148 -9.14 -10.42 16.67
CA ARG A 148 -8.85 -11.84 16.53
C ARG A 148 -8.13 -12.42 17.75
N LYS A 149 -7.14 -11.71 18.28
CA LYS A 149 -6.41 -12.09 19.51
C LYS A 149 -7.32 -12.15 20.72
N ILE A 150 -8.22 -11.18 20.88
CA ILE A 150 -9.21 -11.15 21.95
C ILE A 150 -10.16 -12.35 21.85
N ILE A 151 -10.69 -12.64 20.67
CA ILE A 151 -11.59 -13.78 20.42
C ILE A 151 -10.87 -15.10 20.72
N MET A 152 -9.66 -15.30 20.22
CA MET A 152 -8.86 -16.51 20.48
C MET A 152 -8.53 -16.67 21.96
N GLY A 153 -8.19 -15.60 22.66
CA GLY A 153 -7.99 -15.61 24.10
C GLY A 153 -9.25 -15.96 24.86
N ARG A 154 -10.40 -15.46 24.44
CA ARG A 154 -11.71 -15.77 25.02
C ARG A 154 -12.09 -17.23 24.80
N ASP A 155 -11.91 -17.75 23.59
CA ASP A 155 -12.17 -19.16 23.25
C ASP A 155 -11.29 -20.11 24.08
N LYS A 156 -10.01 -19.76 24.25
CA LYS A 156 -9.08 -20.49 25.09
C LYS A 156 -9.54 -20.51 26.56
N LEU A 157 -10.03 -19.37 27.07
CA LEU A 157 -10.57 -19.28 28.43
C LEU A 157 -11.81 -20.17 28.61
N TYR A 158 -12.76 -20.14 27.68
CA TYR A 158 -13.94 -21.02 27.71
C TYR A 158 -13.54 -22.48 27.61
N SER A 159 -12.55 -22.85 26.84
CA SER A 159 -12.03 -24.21 26.75
C SER A 159 -11.46 -24.70 28.10
N VAL A 160 -10.70 -23.86 28.78
CA VAL A 160 -10.15 -24.17 30.13
C VAL A 160 -11.28 -24.33 31.16
N ILE A 161 -12.26 -23.44 31.20
CA ILE A 161 -13.39 -23.50 32.07
C ILE A 161 -14.22 -24.78 31.83
N ALA A 162 -14.49 -25.09 30.54
CA ALA A 162 -15.23 -26.30 30.19
C ALA A 162 -14.49 -27.59 30.60
N HIS A 163 -13.17 -27.61 30.48
CA HIS A 163 -12.33 -28.72 30.92
C HIS A 163 -12.42 -28.89 32.46
N ASP A 164 -12.28 -27.80 33.21
CA ASP A 164 -12.34 -27.83 34.68
C ASP A 164 -13.72 -28.25 35.18
N LEU A 165 -14.80 -27.88 34.49
CA LEU A 165 -16.17 -28.32 34.83
C LEU A 165 -16.44 -29.78 34.44
N ARG A 166 -15.77 -30.32 33.43
CA ARG A 166 -15.93 -31.74 33.01
C ARG A 166 -15.09 -32.72 33.83
N SER A 167 -14.05 -32.25 34.52
CA SER A 167 -13.16 -33.03 35.35
C SER A 167 -13.17 -32.49 36.78
N PRO A 168 -14.31 -32.51 37.50
CA PRO A 168 -14.31 -32.12 38.90
C PRO A 168 -13.38 -33.07 39.67
N LYS A 169 -12.40 -32.50 40.36
CA LYS A 169 -11.63 -33.28 41.37
C LYS A 169 -12.59 -33.69 42.45
N ILE A 170 -13.13 -34.91 42.34
CA ILE A 170 -13.83 -35.54 43.41
C ILE A 170 -12.79 -35.85 44.47
N GLY A 171 -12.71 -35.03 45.49
CA GLY A 171 -11.93 -35.34 46.67
C GLY A 171 -12.44 -36.67 47.24
N ARG A 172 -11.63 -37.74 47.15
CA ARG A 172 -11.89 -38.96 47.90
C ARG A 172 -11.78 -38.59 49.38
N ALA A 173 -12.93 -38.46 50.02
CA ALA A 173 -12.96 -38.51 51.47
C ALA A 173 -12.55 -39.93 51.83
N HIS A 174 -11.36 -40.12 52.36
CA HIS A 174 -10.99 -41.32 53.06
C HIS A 174 -11.67 -41.23 54.45
N VAL A 175 -12.58 -42.11 54.64
CA VAL A 175 -13.07 -42.46 55.99
C VAL A 175 -11.99 -43.31 56.62
#